data_5e921f96d4f09efb923ccb329cfa9dc4
#
_entry.id   5e921f96d4f09efb923ccb329cfa9dc4
#
_cell.length_a   1.000
_cell.length_b   1.000
_cell.length_c   1.000
_cell.angle_alpha   90.00
_cell.angle_beta   90.00
_cell.angle_gamma   90.00
#
_symmetry.space_group_name_H-M   'P 1'
#
loop_
_entity.id
_entity.type
_entity.pdbx_description
1 polymer ?
#
loop_
_entity_poly.entity_id
_entity_poly.type
_entity_poly.pdbx_seq_one_letter_code
_entity_poly.pdbx_strand_id
1 'polypeptide(L)'
;MGHPMGQAQALTLAEAMGHALAHDPTYLAATQAREAGLEKRAQGRANLLPTISATADARKLDIDGVARELDYRSYVVSLNQPLLDLAAIRAAQQGSQSAIAAEASFGTARQDALLRVAAAYFDVLNAQEALSVTQAEKKAIGEQLESAKRSFEVGTATVTDQQEAQARFDLILASEIRAQNSLNVKRQALSLIMGQSLPATLPDLRANLQIPSPTPMNAEDWVAQARAGNFGVLKAQADQERARLDVSRQIAGHLPSLDIVAARLRGRETTGIDSRSDSNYVGLSLTVPIIAGGATTSLVREASALHNEARHKLDAARLAAEQTAREAYLNVVAGLAQISALQAAERSSQLALESNRLGYEVGVRINIDVLNAQQQLFAAQRDLAKARNDTLLASLQLRAAVGGLQPADVEAVSQVISAR
;
A
#
# COMPACT_ATOMS: atom_id res chain seq x y z
N MET A 1 -8.84 -21.06 42.33
CA MET A 1 -7.66 -20.60 41.56
C MET A 1 -8.14 -19.48 40.63
N GLY A 2 -7.96 -18.24 41.09
CA GLY A 2 -8.38 -17.05 40.31
C GLY A 2 -7.42 -16.81 39.19
N HIS A 3 -7.94 -16.77 37.95
CA HIS A 3 -7.20 -16.22 36.83
C HIS A 3 -7.05 -14.71 37.09
N PRO A 4 -5.85 -14.12 36.97
CA PRO A 4 -5.71 -12.68 36.98
C PRO A 4 -6.47 -12.15 35.78
N MET A 5 -7.48 -11.29 36.01
CA MET A 5 -8.02 -10.44 34.93
C MET A 5 -6.86 -9.64 34.36
N GLY A 6 -6.40 -10.02 33.17
CA GLY A 6 -5.44 -9.23 32.39
C GLY A 6 -6.03 -7.85 32.22
N GLN A 7 -5.31 -6.83 32.69
CA GLN A 7 -5.59 -5.45 32.35
C GLN A 7 -5.73 -5.42 30.81
N ALA A 8 -6.90 -4.98 30.34
CA ALA A 8 -7.11 -4.79 28.91
C ALA A 8 -6.07 -3.73 28.45
N GLN A 9 -4.94 -4.20 27.94
CA GLN A 9 -3.94 -3.32 27.34
C GLN A 9 -4.63 -2.60 26.20
N ALA A 10 -4.60 -1.28 26.27
CA ALA A 10 -5.14 -0.46 25.19
C ALA A 10 -4.37 -0.76 23.91
N LEU A 11 -5.06 -1.10 22.82
CA LEU A 11 -4.47 -1.48 21.53
C LEU A 11 -3.63 -0.31 21.00
N THR A 12 -2.34 -0.53 20.88
CA THR A 12 -1.40 0.45 20.31
C THR A 12 -1.39 0.38 18.78
N LEU A 13 -0.91 1.44 18.12
CA LEU A 13 -0.75 1.46 16.66
C LEU A 13 0.18 0.34 16.17
N ALA A 14 1.26 0.05 16.92
CA ALA A 14 2.19 -1.01 16.58
C ALA A 14 1.54 -2.41 16.64
N GLU A 15 0.73 -2.67 17.67
CA GLU A 15 -0.04 -3.93 17.79
C GLU A 15 -1.10 -4.04 16.67
N ALA A 16 -1.82 -2.94 16.37
CA ALA A 16 -2.78 -2.91 15.27
C ALA A 16 -2.12 -3.28 13.93
N MET A 17 -0.90 -2.78 13.69
CA MET A 17 -0.12 -3.17 12.51
C MET A 17 0.30 -4.63 12.51
N GLY A 18 0.77 -5.17 13.64
CA GLY A 18 1.12 -6.57 13.74
C GLY A 18 -0.06 -7.48 13.35
N HIS A 19 -1.24 -7.17 13.86
CA HIS A 19 -2.47 -7.90 13.51
C HIS A 19 -2.85 -7.75 12.03
N ALA A 20 -2.78 -6.54 11.49
CA ALA A 20 -3.13 -6.30 10.10
C ALA A 20 -2.16 -7.01 9.12
N LEU A 21 -0.85 -6.96 9.34
CA LEU A 21 0.11 -7.69 8.51
C LEU A 21 -0.09 -9.21 8.53
N ALA A 22 -0.68 -9.75 9.61
CA ALA A 22 -0.99 -11.17 9.71
C ALA A 22 -2.32 -11.55 9.04
N HIS A 23 -3.27 -10.61 8.89
CA HIS A 23 -4.65 -10.93 8.50
C HIS A 23 -5.15 -10.16 7.28
N ASP A 24 -4.54 -9.03 6.85
CA ASP A 24 -5.00 -8.25 5.70
C ASP A 24 -4.85 -9.06 4.40
N PRO A 25 -5.94 -9.46 3.72
CA PRO A 25 -5.88 -10.24 2.50
C PRO A 25 -5.11 -9.56 1.37
N THR A 26 -5.12 -8.21 1.33
CA THR A 26 -4.41 -7.43 0.31
C THR A 26 -2.90 -7.55 0.47
N TYR A 27 -2.41 -7.46 1.71
CA TYR A 27 -1.00 -7.65 2.02
C TYR A 27 -0.55 -9.11 1.81
N LEU A 28 -1.36 -10.09 2.25
CA LEU A 28 -1.08 -11.51 2.05
C LEU A 28 -1.05 -11.87 0.56
N ALA A 29 -1.96 -11.32 -0.26
CA ALA A 29 -1.92 -11.48 -1.72
C ALA A 29 -0.64 -10.90 -2.33
N ALA A 30 -0.18 -9.73 -1.87
CA ALA A 30 1.08 -9.13 -2.31
C ALA A 30 2.30 -9.99 -1.94
N THR A 31 2.28 -10.66 -0.78
CA THR A 31 3.32 -11.61 -0.37
C THR A 31 3.40 -12.78 -1.35
N GLN A 32 2.26 -13.37 -1.73
CA GLN A 32 2.23 -14.47 -2.71
C GLN A 32 2.63 -14.00 -4.12
N ALA A 33 2.25 -12.78 -4.51
CA ALA A 33 2.67 -12.18 -5.78
C ALA A 33 4.20 -11.97 -5.82
N ARG A 34 4.81 -11.60 -4.70
CA ARG A 34 6.27 -11.52 -4.55
C ARG A 34 6.93 -12.88 -4.75
N GLU A 35 6.47 -13.93 -4.05
CA GLU A 35 7.02 -15.28 -4.20
C GLU A 35 6.92 -15.76 -5.65
N ALA A 36 5.76 -15.59 -6.29
CA ALA A 36 5.59 -15.89 -7.73
C ALA A 36 6.54 -15.07 -8.63
N GLY A 37 6.79 -13.82 -8.27
CA GLY A 37 7.72 -12.94 -8.99
C GLY A 37 9.19 -13.37 -8.85
N LEU A 38 9.59 -13.89 -7.69
CA LEU A 38 10.94 -14.40 -7.44
C LEU A 38 11.26 -15.62 -8.31
N GLU A 39 10.26 -16.47 -8.60
CA GLU A 39 10.41 -17.64 -9.48
C GLU A 39 10.80 -17.27 -10.92
N LYS A 40 10.58 -16.01 -11.35
CA LYS A 40 11.03 -15.54 -12.66
C LYS A 40 12.54 -15.65 -12.86
N ARG A 41 13.30 -15.59 -11.76
CA ARG A 41 14.76 -15.83 -11.80
C ARG A 41 15.10 -17.28 -12.14
N ALA A 42 14.39 -18.24 -11.50
CA ALA A 42 14.57 -19.66 -11.78
C ALA A 42 14.10 -20.00 -13.20
N GLN A 43 12.93 -19.50 -13.61
CA GLN A 43 12.39 -19.66 -14.97
C GLN A 43 13.35 -19.10 -16.04
N GLY A 44 13.93 -17.93 -15.79
CA GLY A 44 14.93 -17.35 -16.69
C GLY A 44 16.17 -18.23 -16.83
N ARG A 45 16.71 -18.73 -15.71
CA ARG A 45 17.89 -19.61 -15.70
C ARG A 45 17.62 -20.97 -16.35
N ALA A 46 16.37 -21.46 -16.30
CA ALA A 46 15.99 -22.74 -16.91
C ALA A 46 16.29 -22.79 -18.41
N ASN A 47 16.30 -21.63 -19.11
CA ASN A 47 16.68 -21.56 -20.52
C ASN A 47 18.16 -21.89 -20.78
N LEU A 48 18.99 -21.92 -19.75
CA LEU A 48 20.42 -22.27 -19.83
C LEU A 48 20.72 -23.69 -19.40
N LEU A 49 19.74 -24.41 -18.88
CA LEU A 49 19.87 -25.75 -18.32
C LEU A 49 19.44 -26.81 -19.35
N PRO A 50 19.91 -28.07 -19.20
CA PRO A 50 19.46 -29.15 -20.06
C PRO A 50 17.97 -29.41 -19.89
N THR A 51 17.27 -29.58 -21.01
CA THR A 51 15.89 -30.06 -21.05
C THR A 51 15.88 -31.52 -21.49
N ILE A 52 15.17 -32.36 -20.73
CA ILE A 52 14.96 -33.76 -21.07
C ILE A 52 13.45 -33.94 -21.28
N SER A 53 13.09 -34.50 -22.42
CA SER A 53 11.71 -34.83 -22.75
C SER A 53 11.56 -36.28 -23.20
N ALA A 54 10.40 -36.86 -22.91
CA ALA A 54 10.02 -38.19 -23.40
C ALA A 54 8.70 -38.05 -24.18
N THR A 55 8.68 -38.56 -25.39
CA THR A 55 7.46 -38.61 -26.22
C THR A 55 7.14 -40.07 -26.60
N ALA A 56 5.87 -40.40 -26.63
CA ALA A 56 5.38 -41.68 -27.08
C ALA A 56 4.31 -41.42 -28.15
N ASP A 57 4.50 -41.97 -29.33
CA ASP A 57 3.58 -41.86 -30.45
C ASP A 57 3.00 -43.22 -30.79
N ALA A 58 1.70 -43.30 -31.02
CA ALA A 58 1.02 -44.44 -31.59
C ALA A 58 0.12 -43.97 -32.72
N ARG A 59 0.38 -44.41 -33.94
CA ARG A 59 -0.36 -43.97 -35.12
C ARG A 59 -0.77 -45.19 -35.94
N LYS A 60 -2.01 -45.19 -36.40
CA LYS A 60 -2.46 -46.04 -37.47
C LYS A 60 -2.63 -45.22 -38.72
N LEU A 61 -1.93 -45.61 -39.80
CA LEU A 61 -2.06 -44.96 -41.09
C LEU A 61 -2.77 -45.94 -42.02
N ASP A 62 -3.84 -45.47 -42.65
CA ASP A 62 -4.47 -46.11 -43.79
C ASP A 62 -3.98 -45.37 -45.05
N ILE A 63 -3.30 -46.09 -45.94
CA ILE A 63 -2.72 -45.49 -47.13
C ILE A 63 -3.46 -46.09 -48.32
N ASP A 64 -4.18 -45.26 -49.09
CA ASP A 64 -4.90 -45.66 -50.30
C ASP A 64 -3.95 -46.35 -51.28
N GLY A 65 -4.30 -47.56 -51.69
CA GLY A 65 -3.49 -48.40 -52.61
C GLY A 65 -2.50 -49.35 -51.92
N VAL A 66 -2.39 -49.34 -50.62
CA VAL A 66 -1.64 -50.33 -49.82
C VAL A 66 -2.63 -51.18 -49.04
N ALA A 67 -2.71 -52.48 -49.34
CA ALA A 67 -3.71 -53.40 -48.76
C ALA A 67 -3.51 -53.71 -47.24
N ARG A 68 -2.80 -52.88 -46.49
CA ARG A 68 -2.52 -53.08 -45.04
C ARG A 68 -2.43 -51.78 -44.29
N GLU A 69 -3.06 -51.73 -43.09
CA GLU A 69 -2.89 -50.70 -42.09
C GLU A 69 -1.42 -50.68 -41.59
N LEU A 70 -0.82 -49.50 -41.51
CA LEU A 70 0.50 -49.26 -40.95
C LEU A 70 0.36 -48.92 -39.43
N ASP A 71 0.74 -49.82 -38.58
CA ASP A 71 0.84 -49.57 -37.14
C ASP A 71 2.25 -49.02 -36.83
N TYR A 72 2.34 -47.77 -36.45
CA TYR A 72 3.59 -47.12 -36.01
C TYR A 72 3.51 -46.81 -34.54
N ARG A 73 4.54 -47.26 -33.80
CA ARG A 73 4.72 -46.91 -32.39
C ARG A 73 6.15 -46.44 -32.17
N SER A 74 6.34 -45.27 -31.51
CA SER A 74 7.68 -44.82 -31.17
C SER A 74 7.74 -44.29 -29.75
N TYR A 75 8.90 -44.45 -29.16
CA TYR A 75 9.29 -43.85 -27.87
C TYR A 75 10.59 -43.10 -28.11
N VAL A 76 10.61 -41.79 -27.79
CA VAL A 76 11.78 -40.93 -27.95
C VAL A 76 12.06 -40.28 -26.61
N VAL A 77 13.28 -40.46 -26.11
CA VAL A 77 13.81 -39.66 -25.01
C VAL A 77 14.87 -38.73 -25.60
N SER A 78 14.69 -37.44 -25.49
CA SER A 78 15.61 -36.43 -26.03
C SER A 78 16.13 -35.52 -24.94
N LEU A 79 17.41 -35.11 -25.10
CA LEU A 79 18.06 -34.11 -24.30
C LEU A 79 18.52 -32.96 -25.23
N ASN A 80 18.22 -31.74 -24.83
CA ASN A 80 18.75 -30.55 -25.43
C ASN A 80 19.42 -29.68 -24.38
N GLN A 81 20.69 -29.29 -24.58
CA GLN A 81 21.46 -28.43 -23.69
C GLN A 81 22.07 -27.29 -24.53
N PRO A 82 21.59 -26.04 -24.32
CA PRO A 82 22.26 -24.88 -24.95
C PRO A 82 23.69 -24.74 -24.43
N LEU A 83 24.66 -24.61 -25.36
CA LEU A 83 26.06 -24.29 -25.05
C LEU A 83 26.35 -22.81 -25.32
N LEU A 84 25.85 -22.31 -26.44
CA LEU A 84 25.94 -20.92 -26.83
C LEU A 84 24.59 -20.47 -27.38
N ASP A 85 23.87 -19.75 -26.56
CA ASP A 85 22.62 -19.07 -26.92
C ASP A 85 22.55 -17.73 -26.19
N LEU A 86 22.81 -16.65 -26.94
CA LEU A 86 22.77 -15.29 -26.38
C LEU A 86 21.34 -14.88 -26.00
N ALA A 87 20.32 -15.36 -26.73
CA ALA A 87 18.93 -15.09 -26.41
C ALA A 87 18.55 -15.72 -25.05
N ALA A 88 18.96 -16.96 -24.79
CA ALA A 88 18.77 -17.64 -23.51
C ALA A 88 19.50 -16.91 -22.35
N ILE A 89 20.74 -16.43 -22.59
CA ILE A 89 21.48 -15.63 -21.59
C ILE A 89 20.72 -14.34 -21.27
N ARG A 90 20.20 -13.62 -22.28
CA ARG A 90 19.41 -12.40 -22.06
C ARG A 90 18.07 -12.69 -21.36
N ALA A 91 17.42 -13.79 -21.69
CA ALA A 91 16.21 -14.25 -20.99
C ALA A 91 16.46 -14.53 -19.49
N ALA A 92 17.60 -15.14 -19.15
CA ALA A 92 17.99 -15.35 -17.76
C ALA A 92 18.22 -14.03 -17.00
N GLN A 93 18.85 -13.04 -17.65
CA GLN A 93 19.03 -11.71 -17.09
C GLN A 93 17.68 -10.97 -16.93
N GLN A 94 16.76 -11.08 -17.90
CA GLN A 94 15.40 -10.54 -17.80
C GLN A 94 14.63 -11.14 -16.62
N GLY A 95 14.74 -12.45 -16.39
CA GLY A 95 14.17 -13.11 -15.23
C GLY A 95 14.66 -12.52 -13.90
N SER A 96 15.94 -12.16 -13.83
CA SER A 96 16.53 -11.50 -12.66
C SER A 96 15.96 -10.09 -12.47
N GLN A 97 15.78 -9.31 -13.54
CA GLN A 97 15.16 -7.98 -13.45
C GLN A 97 13.67 -8.06 -13.08
N SER A 98 12.97 -9.09 -13.57
CA SER A 98 11.57 -9.34 -13.18
C SER A 98 11.44 -9.63 -11.68
N ALA A 99 12.36 -10.37 -11.09
CA ALA A 99 12.40 -10.62 -9.65
C ALA A 99 12.68 -9.33 -8.85
N ILE A 100 13.57 -8.44 -9.32
CA ILE A 100 13.82 -7.13 -8.69
C ILE A 100 12.56 -6.25 -8.77
N ALA A 101 11.86 -6.24 -9.91
CA ALA A 101 10.60 -5.51 -10.05
C ALA A 101 9.50 -6.04 -9.10
N ALA A 102 9.45 -7.36 -8.88
CA ALA A 102 8.52 -7.98 -7.93
C ALA A 102 8.84 -7.59 -6.48
N GLU A 103 10.12 -7.57 -6.08
CA GLU A 103 10.54 -7.07 -4.76
C GLU A 103 10.16 -5.61 -4.55
N ALA A 104 10.39 -4.76 -5.55
CA ALA A 104 10.01 -3.35 -5.47
C ALA A 104 8.48 -3.18 -5.37
N SER A 105 7.70 -3.96 -6.14
CA SER A 105 6.24 -3.98 -6.05
C SER A 105 5.75 -4.41 -4.67
N PHE A 106 6.39 -5.41 -4.07
CA PHE A 106 6.11 -5.83 -2.70
C PHE A 106 6.46 -4.73 -1.68
N GLY A 107 7.59 -4.02 -1.88
CA GLY A 107 7.95 -2.86 -1.08
C GLY A 107 6.85 -1.80 -1.05
N THR A 108 6.29 -1.45 -2.21
CA THR A 108 5.13 -0.53 -2.31
C THR A 108 3.93 -1.09 -1.55
N ALA A 109 3.54 -2.35 -1.81
CA ALA A 109 2.36 -2.96 -1.18
C ALA A 109 2.49 -3.03 0.36
N ARG A 110 3.71 -3.26 0.87
CA ARG A 110 4.00 -3.25 2.31
C ARG A 110 3.82 -1.85 2.90
N GLN A 111 4.33 -0.81 2.25
CA GLN A 111 4.15 0.57 2.70
C GLN A 111 2.69 0.99 2.66
N ASP A 112 1.96 0.63 1.60
CA ASP A 112 0.53 0.89 1.46
C ASP A 112 -0.27 0.20 2.58
N ALA A 113 0.07 -1.03 2.95
CA ALA A 113 -0.55 -1.73 4.08
C ALA A 113 -0.30 -1.00 5.39
N LEU A 114 0.96 -0.58 5.67
CA LEU A 114 1.32 0.17 6.87
C LEU A 114 0.56 1.51 6.96
N LEU A 115 0.51 2.27 5.86
CA LEU A 115 -0.20 3.54 5.81
C LEU A 115 -1.72 3.38 5.93
N ARG A 116 -2.31 2.34 5.32
CA ARG A 116 -3.74 2.06 5.42
C ARG A 116 -4.15 1.75 6.85
N VAL A 117 -3.37 0.96 7.58
CA VAL A 117 -3.62 0.67 8.99
C VAL A 117 -3.47 1.93 9.84
N ALA A 118 -2.39 2.71 9.63
CA ALA A 118 -2.16 3.96 10.33
C ALA A 118 -3.32 4.95 10.11
N ALA A 119 -3.75 5.13 8.86
CA ALA A 119 -4.87 6.00 8.52
C ALA A 119 -6.17 5.55 9.21
N ALA A 120 -6.49 4.25 9.15
CA ALA A 120 -7.69 3.71 9.82
C ALA A 120 -7.62 3.85 11.35
N TYR A 121 -6.43 3.68 11.94
CA TYR A 121 -6.22 3.87 13.38
C TYR A 121 -6.43 5.34 13.80
N PHE A 122 -5.82 6.29 13.08
CA PHE A 122 -6.01 7.73 13.32
C PHE A 122 -7.44 8.18 13.04
N ASP A 123 -8.13 7.57 12.09
CA ASP A 123 -9.56 7.81 11.84
C ASP A 123 -10.42 7.43 13.06
N VAL A 124 -10.10 6.31 13.72
CA VAL A 124 -10.78 5.92 14.97
C VAL A 124 -10.48 6.90 16.08
N LEU A 125 -9.21 7.31 16.27
CA LEU A 125 -8.84 8.32 17.27
C LEU A 125 -9.55 9.65 17.04
N ASN A 126 -9.58 10.12 15.78
CA ASN A 126 -10.30 11.35 15.42
C ASN A 126 -11.80 11.26 15.73
N ALA A 127 -12.42 10.11 15.45
CA ALA A 127 -13.84 9.90 15.73
C ALA A 127 -14.13 9.76 17.25
N GLN A 128 -13.22 9.14 18.00
CA GLN A 128 -13.32 9.02 19.48
C GLN A 128 -13.22 10.40 20.13
N GLU A 129 -12.24 11.20 19.74
CA GLU A 129 -12.04 12.57 20.22
C GLU A 129 -13.22 13.48 19.85
N ALA A 130 -13.70 13.40 18.60
CA ALA A 130 -14.88 14.16 18.16
C ALA A 130 -16.12 13.83 18.99
N LEU A 131 -16.34 12.56 19.35
CA LEU A 131 -17.44 12.15 20.23
C LEU A 131 -17.24 12.70 21.65
N SER A 132 -16.04 12.58 22.23
CA SER A 132 -15.70 13.08 23.57
C SER A 132 -15.94 14.59 23.67
N VAL A 133 -15.43 15.36 22.71
CA VAL A 133 -15.63 16.82 22.66
C VAL A 133 -17.11 17.17 22.48
N THR A 134 -17.85 16.45 21.63
CA THR A 134 -19.29 16.66 21.42
C THR A 134 -20.09 16.37 22.69
N GLN A 135 -19.72 15.35 23.46
CA GLN A 135 -20.35 15.04 24.75
C GLN A 135 -20.06 16.13 25.81
N ALA A 136 -18.83 16.65 25.84
CA ALA A 136 -18.48 17.76 26.70
C ALA A 136 -19.26 19.05 26.32
N GLU A 137 -19.37 19.33 25.02
CA GLU A 137 -20.16 20.45 24.49
C GLU A 137 -21.65 20.29 24.85
N LYS A 138 -22.22 19.08 24.68
CA LYS A 138 -23.61 18.79 25.08
C LYS A 138 -23.85 19.05 26.57
N LYS A 139 -22.93 18.61 27.43
CA LYS A 139 -23.00 18.86 28.86
C LYS A 139 -23.00 20.37 29.16
N ALA A 140 -22.07 21.13 28.56
CA ALA A 140 -21.96 22.57 28.77
C ALA A 140 -23.21 23.34 28.28
N ILE A 141 -23.76 22.97 27.10
CA ILE A 141 -25.02 23.55 26.58
C ILE A 141 -26.21 23.16 27.46
N GLY A 142 -26.25 21.92 27.97
CA GLY A 142 -27.30 21.49 28.92
C GLY A 142 -27.31 22.30 30.20
N GLU A 143 -26.13 22.55 30.79
CA GLU A 143 -25.99 23.41 31.96
C GLU A 143 -26.47 24.85 31.67
N GLN A 144 -26.16 25.39 30.49
CA GLN A 144 -26.60 26.72 30.08
C GLN A 144 -28.13 26.77 29.83
N LEU A 145 -28.71 25.71 29.26
CA LEU A 145 -30.16 25.59 29.08
C LEU A 145 -30.88 25.60 30.43
N GLU A 146 -30.41 24.83 31.41
CA GLU A 146 -31.00 24.80 32.75
C GLU A 146 -30.81 26.14 33.49
N SER A 147 -29.72 26.85 33.26
CA SER A 147 -29.53 28.23 33.75
C SER A 147 -30.51 29.19 33.10
N ALA A 148 -30.69 29.14 31.79
CA ALA A 148 -31.64 29.99 31.06
C ALA A 148 -33.11 29.75 31.53
N LYS A 149 -33.51 28.48 31.75
CA LYS A 149 -34.83 28.12 32.28
C LYS A 149 -35.07 28.75 33.64
N ARG A 150 -34.14 28.58 34.59
CA ARG A 150 -34.23 29.15 35.94
C ARG A 150 -34.29 30.68 35.93
N SER A 151 -33.46 31.32 35.08
CA SER A 151 -33.45 32.78 34.93
C SER A 151 -34.77 33.31 34.36
N PHE A 152 -35.40 32.58 33.43
CA PHE A 152 -36.73 32.90 32.90
C PHE A 152 -37.82 32.77 33.98
N GLU A 153 -37.81 31.70 34.78
CA GLU A 153 -38.77 31.48 35.88
C GLU A 153 -38.75 32.60 36.92
N VAL A 154 -37.56 33.16 37.22
CA VAL A 154 -37.42 34.29 38.16
C VAL A 154 -37.51 35.66 37.49
N GLY A 155 -37.78 35.70 36.16
CA GLY A 155 -38.01 36.94 35.40
C GLY A 155 -36.75 37.72 35.02
N THR A 156 -35.53 37.13 35.10
CA THR A 156 -34.25 37.78 34.77
C THR A 156 -33.73 37.43 33.37
N ALA A 157 -34.39 36.52 32.64
CA ALA A 157 -34.10 36.22 31.23
C ALA A 157 -35.38 36.22 30.40
N THR A 158 -35.20 36.27 29.06
CA THR A 158 -36.32 36.28 28.12
C THR A 158 -36.71 34.84 27.72
N VAL A 159 -37.93 34.66 27.19
CA VAL A 159 -38.34 33.39 26.57
C VAL A 159 -37.46 33.05 25.39
N THR A 160 -36.93 34.06 24.68
CA THR A 160 -36.01 33.89 23.57
C THR A 160 -34.72 33.22 24.00
N ASP A 161 -34.13 33.62 25.13
CA ASP A 161 -32.89 32.99 25.68
C ASP A 161 -33.09 31.51 25.96
N GLN A 162 -34.27 31.15 26.51
CA GLN A 162 -34.61 29.74 26.74
C GLN A 162 -34.78 28.95 25.45
N GLN A 163 -35.47 29.53 24.43
CA GLN A 163 -35.71 28.87 23.16
C GLN A 163 -34.41 28.70 22.37
N GLU A 164 -33.50 29.67 22.39
CA GLU A 164 -32.18 29.58 21.77
C GLU A 164 -31.31 28.48 22.41
N ALA A 165 -31.28 28.40 23.75
CA ALA A 165 -30.55 27.36 24.44
C ALA A 165 -31.16 25.96 24.17
N GLN A 166 -32.48 25.84 24.09
CA GLN A 166 -33.16 24.60 23.71
C GLN A 166 -32.82 24.19 22.29
N ALA A 167 -32.87 25.11 21.32
CA ALA A 167 -32.50 24.82 19.91
C ALA A 167 -31.05 24.35 19.79
N ARG A 168 -30.11 24.96 20.54
CA ARG A 168 -28.70 24.53 20.56
C ARG A 168 -28.55 23.15 21.16
N PHE A 169 -29.28 22.84 22.25
CA PHE A 169 -29.26 21.52 22.88
C PHE A 169 -29.77 20.44 21.92
N ASP A 170 -30.84 20.68 21.18
CA ASP A 170 -31.40 19.73 20.23
C ASP A 170 -30.43 19.50 19.04
N LEU A 171 -29.75 20.54 18.58
CA LEU A 171 -28.72 20.43 17.53
C LEU A 171 -27.48 19.63 17.97
N ILE A 172 -27.01 19.83 19.22
CA ILE A 172 -25.86 19.09 19.70
C ILE A 172 -26.20 17.61 19.98
N LEU A 173 -27.42 17.30 20.40
CA LEU A 173 -27.91 15.94 20.52
C LEU A 173 -27.86 15.20 19.17
N ALA A 174 -28.34 15.85 18.09
CA ALA A 174 -28.23 15.30 16.74
C ALA A 174 -26.77 15.12 16.30
N SER A 175 -25.88 16.02 16.73
CA SER A 175 -24.43 15.91 16.45
C SER A 175 -23.76 14.77 17.20
N GLU A 176 -24.14 14.51 18.45
CA GLU A 176 -23.68 13.36 19.25
C GLU A 176 -24.05 12.03 18.57
N ILE A 177 -25.29 11.90 18.08
CA ILE A 177 -25.75 10.70 17.36
C ILE A 177 -24.88 10.47 16.10
N ARG A 178 -24.59 11.54 15.35
CA ARG A 178 -23.71 11.44 14.17
C ARG A 178 -22.28 11.05 14.54
N ALA A 179 -21.72 11.65 15.60
CA ALA A 179 -20.37 11.35 16.07
C ALA A 179 -20.25 9.89 16.54
N GLN A 180 -21.25 9.41 17.30
CA GLN A 180 -21.31 8.02 17.74
C GLN A 180 -21.37 7.03 16.56
N ASN A 181 -22.22 7.32 15.57
CA ASN A 181 -22.30 6.49 14.37
C ASN A 181 -20.97 6.50 13.58
N SER A 182 -20.34 7.68 13.44
CA SER A 182 -19.04 7.82 12.79
C SER A 182 -17.98 6.96 13.49
N LEU A 183 -17.89 7.01 14.81
CA LEU A 183 -16.97 6.17 15.58
C LEU A 183 -17.22 4.68 15.32
N ASN A 184 -18.46 4.24 15.32
CA ASN A 184 -18.81 2.84 15.07
C ASN A 184 -18.36 2.39 13.66
N VAL A 185 -18.59 3.22 12.63
CA VAL A 185 -18.16 2.94 11.25
C VAL A 185 -16.62 2.86 11.14
N LYS A 186 -15.89 3.82 11.76
CA LYS A 186 -14.42 3.83 11.72
C LYS A 186 -13.82 2.64 12.48
N ARG A 187 -14.40 2.27 13.61
CA ARG A 187 -14.03 1.06 14.37
C ARG A 187 -14.24 -0.21 13.56
N GLN A 188 -15.36 -0.33 12.87
CA GLN A 188 -15.61 -1.47 11.99
C GLN A 188 -14.61 -1.56 10.85
N ALA A 189 -14.25 -0.42 10.23
CA ALA A 189 -13.25 -0.37 9.16
C ALA A 189 -11.87 -0.86 9.64
N LEU A 190 -11.40 -0.40 10.81
CA LEU A 190 -10.13 -0.86 11.39
C LEU A 190 -10.19 -2.35 11.78
N SER A 191 -11.32 -2.79 12.38
CA SER A 191 -11.53 -4.20 12.74
C SER A 191 -11.44 -5.14 11.53
N LEU A 192 -11.98 -4.74 10.37
CA LEU A 192 -11.88 -5.51 9.12
C LEU A 192 -10.44 -5.64 8.63
N ILE A 193 -9.65 -4.56 8.73
CA ILE A 193 -8.24 -4.58 8.32
C ILE A 193 -7.42 -5.49 9.26
N MET A 194 -7.70 -5.45 10.57
CA MET A 194 -6.99 -6.24 11.57
C MET A 194 -7.44 -7.70 11.65
N GLY A 195 -8.60 -8.04 11.10
CA GLY A 195 -9.19 -9.38 11.21
C GLY A 195 -9.70 -9.74 12.61
N GLN A 196 -9.83 -8.76 13.51
CA GLN A 196 -10.29 -8.98 14.89
C GLN A 196 -11.07 -7.78 15.43
N SER A 197 -11.86 -8.02 16.51
CA SER A 197 -12.60 -6.97 17.18
C SER A 197 -11.69 -6.02 17.96
N LEU A 198 -12.04 -4.73 17.96
CA LEU A 198 -11.33 -3.69 18.70
C LEU A 198 -11.74 -3.67 20.18
N PRO A 199 -10.83 -3.29 21.11
CA PRO A 199 -11.17 -2.95 22.48
C PRO A 199 -12.16 -1.78 22.52
N ALA A 200 -12.83 -1.56 23.65
CA ALA A 200 -13.87 -0.53 23.78
C ALA A 200 -13.37 0.86 23.39
N THR A 201 -12.16 1.23 23.80
CA THR A 201 -11.51 2.52 23.50
C THR A 201 -10.07 2.29 23.08
N LEU A 202 -9.55 3.16 22.19
CA LEU A 202 -8.13 3.28 21.92
C LEU A 202 -7.50 4.27 22.91
N PRO A 203 -6.16 4.25 23.11
CA PRO A 203 -5.47 5.21 23.96
C PRO A 203 -5.69 6.65 23.45
N ASP A 204 -6.03 7.57 24.34
CA ASP A 204 -6.17 8.98 23.98
C ASP A 204 -4.82 9.62 23.70
N LEU A 205 -4.81 10.60 22.79
CA LEU A 205 -3.63 11.41 22.53
C LEU A 205 -3.29 12.29 23.76
N ARG A 206 -2.00 12.44 24.01
CA ARG A 206 -1.55 13.38 25.05
C ARG A 206 -1.90 14.81 24.69
N ALA A 207 -2.37 15.58 25.66
CA ALA A 207 -2.63 17.01 25.52
C ALA A 207 -1.38 17.80 25.08
N ASN A 208 -0.18 17.41 25.57
CA ASN A 208 1.10 18.07 25.29
C ASN A 208 1.98 17.29 24.30
N LEU A 209 1.37 16.65 23.30
CA LEU A 209 2.09 15.90 22.29
C LEU A 209 3.04 16.83 21.49
N GLN A 210 4.34 16.53 21.53
CA GLN A 210 5.34 17.18 20.68
C GLN A 210 5.64 16.29 19.48
N ILE A 211 5.27 16.73 18.30
CA ILE A 211 5.58 16.07 17.05
C ILE A 211 6.93 16.58 16.57
N PRO A 212 7.94 15.70 16.38
CA PRO A 212 9.25 16.14 15.94
C PRO A 212 9.22 16.69 14.52
N SER A 213 10.01 17.75 14.27
CA SER A 213 10.21 18.26 12.92
C SER A 213 10.89 17.22 12.03
N PRO A 214 10.56 17.20 10.72
CA PRO A 214 11.18 16.26 9.80
C PRO A 214 12.69 16.50 9.71
N THR A 215 13.48 15.44 9.75
CA THR A 215 14.93 15.51 9.60
C THR A 215 15.35 14.68 8.39
N PRO A 216 15.97 15.31 7.35
CA PRO A 216 16.43 16.71 7.25
C PRO A 216 15.30 17.75 7.10
N MET A 217 15.58 19.00 7.46
CA MET A 217 14.63 20.13 7.38
C MET A 217 14.68 20.84 6.00
N ASN A 218 14.91 20.10 4.94
CA ASN A 218 15.00 20.59 3.57
C ASN A 218 14.23 19.66 2.62
N ALA A 219 13.32 20.21 1.82
CA ALA A 219 12.51 19.44 0.88
C ALA A 219 13.36 18.74 -0.18
N GLU A 220 14.43 19.36 -0.67
CA GLU A 220 15.27 18.79 -1.73
C GLU A 220 16.04 17.54 -1.28
N ASP A 221 16.37 17.44 0.00
CA ASP A 221 17.01 16.23 0.54
C ASP A 221 16.02 15.04 0.55
N TRP A 222 14.75 15.29 0.82
CA TRP A 222 13.69 14.27 0.70
C TRP A 222 13.42 13.88 -0.74
N VAL A 223 13.43 14.86 -1.65
CA VAL A 223 13.33 14.61 -3.10
C VAL A 223 14.49 13.74 -3.59
N ALA A 224 15.72 14.03 -3.17
CA ALA A 224 16.88 13.22 -3.52
C ALA A 224 16.77 11.78 -3.01
N GLN A 225 16.31 11.60 -1.77
CA GLN A 225 16.05 10.27 -1.21
C GLN A 225 14.93 9.52 -1.98
N ALA A 226 13.85 10.22 -2.37
CA ALA A 226 12.77 9.61 -3.14
C ALA A 226 13.23 9.13 -4.53
N ARG A 227 14.07 9.91 -5.22
CA ARG A 227 14.67 9.50 -6.49
C ARG A 227 15.46 8.19 -6.40
N ALA A 228 16.13 7.96 -5.27
CA ALA A 228 16.98 6.80 -5.06
C ALA A 228 16.25 5.60 -4.46
N GLY A 229 15.30 5.84 -3.53
CA GLY A 229 14.74 4.81 -2.66
C GLY A 229 13.25 4.48 -2.90
N ASN A 230 12.51 5.32 -3.64
CA ASN A 230 11.09 5.07 -3.87
C ASN A 230 10.87 3.77 -4.66
N PHE A 231 10.04 2.88 -4.15
CA PHE A 231 9.82 1.55 -4.75
C PHE A 231 9.20 1.61 -6.15
N GLY A 232 8.39 2.62 -6.45
CA GLY A 232 7.86 2.87 -7.80
C GLY A 232 8.97 3.18 -8.81
N VAL A 233 9.97 3.96 -8.39
CA VAL A 233 11.17 4.26 -9.20
C VAL A 233 12.03 3.02 -9.37
N LEU A 234 12.29 2.27 -8.31
CA LEU A 234 13.07 1.02 -8.37
C LEU A 234 12.42 -0.02 -9.29
N LYS A 235 11.09 -0.15 -9.22
CA LYS A 235 10.33 -1.02 -10.13
C LYS A 235 10.48 -0.56 -11.58
N ALA A 236 10.26 0.72 -11.87
CA ALA A 236 10.35 1.27 -13.23
C ALA A 236 11.78 1.15 -13.79
N GLN A 237 12.82 1.25 -12.95
CA GLN A 237 14.21 1.03 -13.33
C GLN A 237 14.47 -0.44 -13.70
N ALA A 238 13.97 -1.39 -12.94
CA ALA A 238 14.08 -2.81 -13.26
C ALA A 238 13.30 -3.16 -14.55
N ASP A 239 12.12 -2.57 -14.75
CA ASP A 239 11.32 -2.74 -15.98
C ASP A 239 12.03 -2.15 -17.21
N GLN A 240 12.68 -0.99 -17.08
CA GLN A 240 13.46 -0.36 -18.16
C GLN A 240 14.69 -1.23 -18.51
N GLU A 241 15.39 -1.76 -17.52
CA GLU A 241 16.54 -2.64 -17.76
C GLU A 241 16.11 -3.97 -18.40
N ARG A 242 14.96 -4.53 -17.99
CA ARG A 242 14.35 -5.70 -18.62
C ARG A 242 14.04 -5.43 -20.11
N ALA A 243 13.48 -4.27 -20.43
CA ALA A 243 13.20 -3.88 -21.81
C ALA A 243 14.49 -3.68 -22.63
N ARG A 244 15.56 -3.11 -22.03
CA ARG A 244 16.88 -3.01 -22.66
C ARG A 244 17.47 -4.39 -23.00
N LEU A 245 17.33 -5.33 -22.07
CA LEU A 245 17.75 -6.72 -22.27
C LEU A 245 16.91 -7.41 -23.35
N ASP A 246 15.63 -7.03 -23.50
CA ASP A 246 14.78 -7.56 -24.55
C ASP A 246 15.27 -7.15 -25.95
N VAL A 247 15.66 -5.90 -26.13
CA VAL A 247 16.30 -5.46 -27.38
C VAL A 247 17.49 -6.37 -27.71
N SER A 248 18.37 -6.62 -26.74
CA SER A 248 19.52 -7.50 -26.91
C SER A 248 19.14 -8.94 -27.22
N ARG A 249 18.05 -9.43 -26.62
CA ARG A 249 17.51 -10.76 -26.89
C ARG A 249 16.97 -10.90 -28.32
N GLN A 250 16.24 -9.87 -28.80
CA GLN A 250 15.76 -9.89 -30.19
C GLN A 250 16.91 -9.78 -31.20
N ILE A 251 17.95 -8.98 -30.90
CA ILE A 251 19.18 -8.94 -31.75
C ILE A 251 19.84 -10.31 -31.78
N ALA A 252 19.86 -11.04 -30.69
CA ALA A 252 20.41 -12.40 -30.61
C ALA A 252 19.72 -13.38 -31.58
N GLY A 253 18.47 -13.11 -31.99
CA GLY A 253 17.77 -13.86 -33.03
C GLY A 253 18.43 -13.80 -34.43
N HIS A 254 19.40 -12.93 -34.63
CA HIS A 254 20.27 -12.91 -35.85
C HIS A 254 21.57 -13.70 -35.67
N LEU A 255 21.89 -14.15 -34.45
CA LEU A 255 23.14 -14.82 -34.11
C LEU A 255 22.98 -16.34 -34.13
N PRO A 256 24.09 -17.09 -34.40
CA PRO A 256 24.06 -18.53 -34.30
C PRO A 256 23.86 -19.00 -32.87
N SER A 257 23.13 -20.13 -32.70
CA SER A 257 23.04 -20.92 -31.47
C SER A 257 23.72 -22.28 -31.62
N LEU A 258 24.31 -22.78 -30.56
CA LEU A 258 24.97 -24.07 -30.49
C LEU A 258 24.39 -24.87 -29.30
N ASP A 259 23.92 -26.06 -29.60
CA ASP A 259 23.29 -26.96 -28.62
C ASP A 259 23.96 -28.33 -28.62
N ILE A 260 24.07 -28.99 -27.46
CA ILE A 260 24.23 -30.43 -27.38
C ILE A 260 22.85 -31.06 -27.53
N VAL A 261 22.73 -31.99 -28.46
CA VAL A 261 21.50 -32.77 -28.65
C VAL A 261 21.84 -34.26 -28.50
N ALA A 262 21.02 -34.93 -27.72
CA ALA A 262 21.09 -36.38 -27.58
C ALA A 262 19.69 -36.96 -27.64
N ALA A 263 19.52 -38.10 -28.30
CA ALA A 263 18.26 -38.81 -28.21
C ALA A 263 18.43 -40.32 -28.28
N ARG A 264 17.49 -41.01 -27.65
CA ARG A 264 17.26 -42.44 -27.79
C ARG A 264 15.86 -42.63 -28.37
N LEU A 265 15.83 -43.25 -29.54
CA LEU A 265 14.60 -43.54 -30.27
C LEU A 265 14.39 -45.06 -30.34
N ARG A 266 13.24 -45.52 -29.94
CA ARG A 266 12.76 -46.89 -30.19
C ARG A 266 11.47 -46.82 -31.00
N GLY A 267 11.50 -47.38 -32.20
CA GLY A 267 10.37 -47.45 -33.09
C GLY A 267 9.98 -48.89 -33.40
N ARG A 268 8.71 -49.13 -33.56
CA ARG A 268 8.18 -50.34 -34.15
C ARG A 268 7.17 -49.96 -35.22
N GLU A 269 7.44 -50.46 -36.42
CA GLU A 269 6.59 -50.27 -37.58
C GLU A 269 6.14 -51.65 -38.08
N THR A 270 4.85 -51.84 -38.24
CA THR A 270 4.28 -53.10 -38.69
C THR A 270 3.57 -52.88 -40.00
N THR A 271 4.31 -53.06 -41.12
CA THR A 271 3.84 -53.03 -42.50
C THR A 271 3.79 -54.45 -43.12
N GLY A 272 3.41 -55.43 -42.32
CA GLY A 272 3.49 -56.85 -42.75
C GLY A 272 4.83 -57.51 -42.46
N ILE A 273 5.90 -56.75 -42.29
CA ILE A 273 7.19 -57.16 -41.71
C ILE A 273 7.36 -56.30 -40.45
N ASP A 274 7.50 -56.96 -39.28
CA ASP A 274 7.75 -56.28 -38.00
C ASP A 274 9.14 -55.67 -38.07
N SER A 275 9.20 -54.36 -38.30
CA SER A 275 10.46 -53.62 -38.31
C SER A 275 10.65 -52.89 -37.00
N ARG A 276 11.74 -53.16 -36.29
CA ARG A 276 12.15 -52.46 -35.05
C ARG A 276 13.36 -51.62 -35.32
N SER A 277 13.27 -50.35 -34.94
CA SER A 277 14.41 -49.43 -34.95
C SER A 277 14.76 -49.05 -33.50
N ASP A 278 16.01 -49.21 -33.13
CA ASP A 278 16.60 -48.71 -31.85
C ASP A 278 17.84 -47.90 -32.25
N SER A 279 17.77 -46.58 -32.04
CA SER A 279 18.87 -45.68 -32.38
C SER A 279 19.17 -44.73 -31.23
N ASN A 280 20.48 -44.49 -31.05
CA ASN A 280 20.98 -43.49 -30.10
C ASN A 280 21.89 -42.52 -30.85
N TYR A 281 21.78 -41.25 -30.56
CA TYR A 281 22.76 -40.28 -31.05
C TYR A 281 23.06 -39.25 -29.97
N VAL A 282 24.29 -38.71 -30.04
CA VAL A 282 24.75 -37.53 -29.30
C VAL A 282 25.52 -36.69 -30.33
N GLY A 283 25.23 -35.40 -30.35
CA GLY A 283 25.87 -34.51 -31.32
C GLY A 283 25.78 -33.04 -30.90
N LEU A 284 26.39 -32.23 -31.71
CA LEU A 284 26.29 -30.77 -31.63
C LEU A 284 25.37 -30.31 -32.76
N SER A 285 24.45 -29.41 -32.43
CA SER A 285 23.56 -28.74 -33.39
C SER A 285 23.90 -27.27 -33.44
N LEU A 286 24.38 -26.78 -34.59
CA LEU A 286 24.60 -25.37 -34.86
C LEU A 286 23.47 -24.85 -35.72
N THR A 287 22.72 -23.88 -35.20
CA THR A 287 21.67 -23.21 -35.98
C THR A 287 22.09 -21.79 -36.31
N VAL A 288 22.13 -21.44 -37.62
CA VAL A 288 22.47 -20.10 -38.12
C VAL A 288 21.27 -19.54 -38.90
N PRO A 289 20.54 -18.55 -38.38
CA PRO A 289 19.45 -17.95 -39.13
C PRO A 289 20.00 -17.04 -40.24
N ILE A 290 19.70 -17.38 -41.51
CA ILE A 290 20.21 -16.62 -42.68
C ILE A 290 19.17 -15.58 -43.11
N ILE A 291 17.92 -15.99 -43.31
CA ILE A 291 16.82 -15.11 -43.74
C ILE A 291 15.57 -15.49 -42.99
N ALA A 292 14.98 -14.52 -42.29
CA ALA A 292 13.73 -14.68 -41.50
C ALA A 292 12.58 -13.80 -42.04
N GLY A 293 12.58 -13.47 -43.34
CA GLY A 293 11.51 -12.67 -43.97
C GLY A 293 11.32 -11.27 -43.35
N GLY A 294 12.34 -10.72 -42.70
CA GLY A 294 12.26 -9.42 -42.02
C GLY A 294 11.66 -9.46 -40.59
N ALA A 295 11.18 -10.62 -40.13
CA ALA A 295 10.51 -10.76 -38.82
C ALA A 295 11.44 -10.35 -37.66
N THR A 296 12.69 -10.87 -37.63
CA THR A 296 13.66 -10.53 -36.56
C THR A 296 13.97 -9.03 -36.51
N THR A 297 14.12 -8.39 -37.68
CA THR A 297 14.36 -6.94 -37.77
C THR A 297 13.15 -6.15 -37.26
N SER A 298 11.91 -6.62 -37.50
CA SER A 298 10.69 -6.03 -36.98
C SER A 298 10.61 -6.15 -35.44
N LEU A 299 10.93 -7.34 -34.88
CA LEU A 299 10.98 -7.58 -33.43
C LEU A 299 12.04 -6.69 -32.75
N VAL A 300 13.20 -6.47 -33.38
CA VAL A 300 14.21 -5.53 -32.84
C VAL A 300 13.69 -4.10 -32.79
N ARG A 301 12.98 -3.66 -33.85
CA ARG A 301 12.36 -2.31 -33.85
C ARG A 301 11.27 -2.17 -32.81
N GLU A 302 10.42 -3.16 -32.68
CA GLU A 302 9.38 -3.23 -31.65
C GLU A 302 9.99 -3.16 -30.23
N ALA A 303 10.96 -4.03 -29.92
CA ALA A 303 11.65 -4.03 -28.64
C ALA A 303 12.35 -2.69 -28.36
N SER A 304 12.92 -2.04 -29.39
CA SER A 304 13.54 -0.72 -29.26
C SER A 304 12.51 0.36 -28.91
N ALA A 305 11.30 0.30 -29.48
CA ALA A 305 10.21 1.21 -29.16
C ALA A 305 9.71 0.99 -27.72
N LEU A 306 9.53 -0.28 -27.30
CA LEU A 306 9.16 -0.64 -25.93
C LEU A 306 10.23 -0.25 -24.89
N HIS A 307 11.52 -0.33 -25.24
CA HIS A 307 12.59 0.19 -24.39
C HIS A 307 12.52 1.72 -24.22
N ASN A 308 12.24 2.47 -25.30
CA ASN A 308 12.04 3.91 -25.21
C ASN A 308 10.79 4.25 -24.36
N GLU A 309 9.70 3.51 -24.51
CA GLU A 309 8.52 3.63 -23.65
C GLU A 309 8.87 3.42 -22.19
N ALA A 310 9.59 2.34 -21.85
CA ALA A 310 10.01 2.03 -20.48
C ALA A 310 10.92 3.12 -19.90
N ARG A 311 11.80 3.74 -20.72
CA ARG A 311 12.61 4.89 -20.31
C ARG A 311 11.75 6.08 -19.91
N HIS A 312 10.74 6.44 -20.71
CA HIS A 312 9.84 7.53 -20.38
C HIS A 312 8.95 7.22 -19.17
N LYS A 313 8.57 5.94 -18.97
CA LYS A 313 7.88 5.50 -17.75
C LYS A 313 8.75 5.65 -16.50
N LEU A 314 10.06 5.37 -16.60
CA LEU A 314 11.00 5.62 -15.51
C LEU A 314 11.12 7.12 -15.20
N ASP A 315 11.22 7.97 -16.23
CA ASP A 315 11.28 9.42 -16.03
C ASP A 315 10.00 9.95 -15.38
N ALA A 316 8.82 9.46 -15.79
CA ALA A 316 7.54 9.79 -15.19
C ALA A 316 7.47 9.31 -13.71
N ALA A 317 7.95 8.10 -13.41
CA ALA A 317 7.99 7.58 -12.05
C ALA A 317 8.90 8.42 -11.13
N ARG A 318 10.03 8.91 -11.64
CA ARG A 318 10.91 9.83 -10.91
C ARG A 318 10.21 11.15 -10.59
N LEU A 319 9.58 11.78 -11.58
CA LEU A 319 8.84 13.04 -11.38
C LEU A 319 7.70 12.86 -10.37
N ALA A 320 6.96 11.76 -10.45
CA ALA A 320 5.89 11.46 -9.50
C ALA A 320 6.45 11.27 -8.07
N ALA A 321 7.55 10.55 -7.90
CA ALA A 321 8.19 10.36 -6.60
C ALA A 321 8.70 11.68 -6.01
N GLU A 322 9.29 12.55 -6.83
CA GLU A 322 9.73 13.90 -6.43
C GLU A 322 8.57 14.75 -5.94
N GLN A 323 7.48 14.79 -6.71
CA GLN A 323 6.28 15.54 -6.35
C GLN A 323 5.70 15.00 -5.04
N THR A 324 5.52 13.69 -4.92
CA THR A 324 4.95 13.06 -3.72
C THR A 324 5.81 13.36 -2.47
N ALA A 325 7.14 13.30 -2.58
CA ALA A 325 8.04 13.59 -1.46
C ALA A 325 7.97 15.07 -1.05
N ARG A 326 7.92 15.99 -2.04
CA ARG A 326 7.79 17.43 -1.78
C ARG A 326 6.46 17.76 -1.13
N GLU A 327 5.36 17.21 -1.65
CA GLU A 327 4.01 17.39 -1.07
C GLU A 327 3.94 16.84 0.35
N ALA A 328 4.46 15.63 0.59
CA ALA A 328 4.47 15.03 1.92
C ALA A 328 5.29 15.86 2.92
N TYR A 329 6.45 16.37 2.53
CA TYR A 329 7.25 17.28 3.36
C TYR A 329 6.51 18.57 3.69
N LEU A 330 5.91 19.21 2.69
CA LEU A 330 5.14 20.45 2.88
C LEU A 330 3.93 20.23 3.79
N ASN A 331 3.26 19.08 3.67
CA ASN A 331 2.14 18.71 4.55
C ASN A 331 2.57 18.57 6.02
N VAL A 332 3.73 17.99 6.29
CA VAL A 332 4.25 17.91 7.66
C VAL A 332 4.57 19.30 8.21
N VAL A 333 5.27 20.14 7.43
CA VAL A 333 5.63 21.51 7.87
C VAL A 333 4.38 22.37 8.10
N ALA A 334 3.41 22.31 7.18
CA ALA A 334 2.13 23.02 7.32
C ALA A 334 1.33 22.50 8.52
N GLY A 335 1.31 21.19 8.76
CA GLY A 335 0.64 20.58 9.91
C GLY A 335 1.22 21.05 11.24
N LEU A 336 2.56 21.12 11.37
CA LEU A 336 3.21 21.65 12.58
C LEU A 336 2.86 23.13 12.83
N ALA A 337 2.83 23.94 11.78
CA ALA A 337 2.41 25.34 11.88
C ALA A 337 0.94 25.49 12.26
N GLN A 338 0.07 24.65 11.67
CA GLN A 338 -1.36 24.61 11.97
C GLN A 338 -1.62 24.22 13.42
N ILE A 339 -0.91 23.20 13.96
CA ILE A 339 -1.01 22.83 15.39
C ILE A 339 -0.68 24.01 16.29
N SER A 340 0.41 24.73 16.00
CA SER A 340 0.79 25.94 16.79
C SER A 340 -0.30 27.01 16.75
N ALA A 341 -0.87 27.29 15.58
CA ALA A 341 -1.95 28.26 15.43
C ALA A 341 -3.23 27.82 16.17
N LEU A 342 -3.62 26.52 16.07
CA LEU A 342 -4.80 25.99 16.74
C LEU A 342 -4.64 25.94 18.27
N GLN A 343 -3.43 25.71 18.79
CA GLN A 343 -3.14 25.83 20.21
C GLN A 343 -3.31 27.27 20.72
N ALA A 344 -2.95 28.26 19.93
CA ALA A 344 -3.21 29.66 20.25
C ALA A 344 -4.70 30.00 20.18
N ALA A 345 -5.41 29.49 19.16
CA ALA A 345 -6.85 29.67 19.00
C ALA A 345 -7.64 29.03 20.16
N GLU A 346 -7.29 27.82 20.60
CA GLU A 346 -7.88 27.16 21.76
C GLU A 346 -7.74 28.00 23.02
N ARG A 347 -6.51 28.48 23.33
CA ARG A 347 -6.29 29.35 24.49
C ARG A 347 -7.09 30.64 24.43
N SER A 348 -7.14 31.29 23.28
CA SER A 348 -7.91 32.53 23.08
C SER A 348 -9.42 32.31 23.18
N SER A 349 -9.93 31.19 22.63
CA SER A 349 -11.35 30.80 22.74
C SER A 349 -11.74 30.47 24.16
N GLN A 350 -10.85 29.82 24.93
CA GLN A 350 -11.06 29.56 26.36
C GLN A 350 -11.22 30.86 27.16
N LEU A 351 -10.32 31.83 26.98
CA LEU A 351 -10.38 33.14 27.62
C LEU A 351 -11.64 33.91 27.18
N ALA A 352 -12.00 33.85 25.90
CA ALA A 352 -13.22 34.48 25.38
C ALA A 352 -14.48 33.87 26.04
N LEU A 353 -14.55 32.55 26.20
CA LEU A 353 -15.65 31.90 26.90
C LEU A 353 -15.76 32.33 28.36
N GLU A 354 -14.63 32.37 29.09
CA GLU A 354 -14.60 32.83 30.49
C GLU A 354 -15.07 34.27 30.62
N SER A 355 -14.61 35.16 29.72
CA SER A 355 -15.04 36.56 29.68
C SER A 355 -16.51 36.74 29.36
N ASN A 356 -17.03 35.95 28.39
CA ASN A 356 -18.47 36.00 28.05
C ASN A 356 -19.35 35.46 29.20
N ARG A 357 -18.91 34.40 29.91
CA ARG A 357 -19.62 33.86 31.09
C ARG A 357 -19.69 34.91 32.20
N LEU A 358 -18.57 35.53 32.55
CA LEU A 358 -18.56 36.59 33.55
C LEU A 358 -19.43 37.78 33.12
N GLY A 359 -19.32 38.20 31.85
CA GLY A 359 -20.16 39.29 31.29
C GLY A 359 -21.65 38.96 31.33
N TYR A 360 -22.03 37.72 31.12
CA TYR A 360 -23.42 37.26 31.28
C TYR A 360 -23.89 37.29 32.72
N GLU A 361 -23.06 36.84 33.67
CA GLU A 361 -23.38 36.87 35.11
C GLU A 361 -23.61 38.29 35.65
N VAL A 362 -22.86 39.28 35.13
CA VAL A 362 -23.05 40.70 35.52
C VAL A 362 -24.02 41.48 34.62
N GLY A 363 -24.67 40.81 33.64
CA GLY A 363 -25.72 41.39 32.80
C GLY A 363 -25.24 42.27 31.65
N VAL A 364 -23.94 42.25 31.30
CA VAL A 364 -23.38 43.04 30.17
C VAL A 364 -23.31 42.21 28.88
N ARG A 365 -23.47 40.89 28.93
CA ARG A 365 -23.53 39.97 27.80
C ARG A 365 -24.85 39.19 27.83
N ILE A 366 -25.25 38.69 26.68
CA ILE A 366 -26.46 37.90 26.50
C ILE A 366 -26.13 36.42 26.39
N ASN A 367 -27.09 35.54 26.59
CA ASN A 367 -26.92 34.10 26.60
C ASN A 367 -26.29 33.54 25.30
N ILE A 368 -26.69 34.08 24.14
CA ILE A 368 -26.19 33.66 22.84
C ILE A 368 -24.67 33.92 22.67
N ASP A 369 -24.10 34.94 23.32
CA ASP A 369 -22.66 35.21 23.29
C ASP A 369 -21.89 34.08 24.00
N VAL A 370 -22.41 33.57 25.10
CA VAL A 370 -21.82 32.44 25.83
C VAL A 370 -21.91 31.16 25.01
N LEU A 371 -23.09 30.87 24.42
CA LEU A 371 -23.28 29.69 23.57
C LEU A 371 -22.37 29.72 22.33
N ASN A 372 -22.19 30.87 21.69
CA ASN A 372 -21.28 31.02 20.55
C ASN A 372 -19.81 30.85 20.96
N ALA A 373 -19.39 31.38 22.09
CA ALA A 373 -18.03 31.21 22.63
C ALA A 373 -17.76 29.74 22.99
N GLN A 374 -18.73 29.03 23.56
CA GLN A 374 -18.64 27.58 23.80
C GLN A 374 -18.45 26.81 22.50
N GLN A 375 -19.28 27.05 21.49
CA GLN A 375 -19.15 26.40 20.18
C GLN A 375 -17.78 26.64 19.56
N GLN A 376 -17.24 27.88 19.64
CA GLN A 376 -15.94 28.22 19.09
C GLN A 376 -14.79 27.47 19.82
N LEU A 377 -14.85 27.37 21.15
CA LEU A 377 -13.87 26.61 21.92
C LEU A 377 -13.87 25.14 21.54
N PHE A 378 -15.03 24.47 21.53
CA PHE A 378 -15.13 23.06 21.21
C PHE A 378 -14.76 22.77 19.75
N ALA A 379 -15.04 23.70 18.82
CA ALA A 379 -14.55 23.61 17.44
C ALA A 379 -13.02 23.66 17.39
N ALA A 380 -12.37 24.61 18.10
CA ALA A 380 -10.92 24.72 18.14
C ALA A 380 -10.26 23.46 18.75
N GLN A 381 -10.87 22.84 19.77
CA GLN A 381 -10.39 21.60 20.38
C GLN A 381 -10.46 20.42 19.40
N ARG A 382 -11.59 20.24 18.69
CA ARG A 382 -11.73 19.21 17.65
C ARG A 382 -10.70 19.38 16.53
N ASP A 383 -10.52 20.62 16.05
CA ASP A 383 -9.60 20.92 14.95
C ASP A 383 -8.14 20.70 15.38
N LEU A 384 -7.78 21.03 16.63
CA LEU A 384 -6.46 20.77 17.17
C LEU A 384 -6.13 19.28 17.28
N ALA A 385 -7.08 18.49 17.80
CA ALA A 385 -6.92 17.04 17.92
C ALA A 385 -6.75 16.41 16.54
N LYS A 386 -7.59 16.80 15.57
CA LYS A 386 -7.49 16.35 14.18
C LYS A 386 -6.16 16.74 13.54
N ALA A 387 -5.71 18.00 13.69
CA ALA A 387 -4.44 18.45 13.13
C ALA A 387 -3.23 17.69 13.67
N ARG A 388 -3.24 17.29 14.95
CA ARG A 388 -2.20 16.44 15.54
C ARG A 388 -2.15 15.06 14.88
N ASN A 389 -3.30 14.38 14.75
CA ASN A 389 -3.40 13.07 14.11
C ASN A 389 -3.00 13.11 12.63
N ASP A 390 -3.49 14.10 11.90
CA ASP A 390 -3.18 14.28 10.48
C ASP A 390 -1.68 14.54 10.26
N THR A 391 -1.03 15.31 11.15
CA THR A 391 0.42 15.58 11.06
C THR A 391 1.25 14.33 11.37
N LEU A 392 0.84 13.50 12.33
CA LEU A 392 1.48 12.20 12.59
C LEU A 392 1.36 11.28 11.38
N LEU A 393 0.19 11.19 10.78
CA LEU A 393 -0.01 10.41 9.55
C LEU A 393 0.84 10.96 8.40
N ALA A 394 0.89 12.29 8.21
CA ALA A 394 1.72 12.94 7.21
C ALA A 394 3.22 12.63 7.40
N SER A 395 3.70 12.50 8.64
CA SER A 395 5.08 12.10 8.92
C SER A 395 5.40 10.67 8.45
N LEU A 396 4.46 9.74 8.60
CA LEU A 396 4.59 8.37 8.06
C LEU A 396 4.52 8.37 6.53
N GLN A 397 3.64 9.18 5.94
CA GLN A 397 3.54 9.35 4.49
C GLN A 397 4.84 9.90 3.88
N LEU A 398 5.50 10.85 4.56
CA LEU A 398 6.80 11.37 4.13
C LEU A 398 7.87 10.27 4.10
N ARG A 399 7.92 9.41 5.11
CA ARG A 399 8.81 8.24 5.15
C ARG A 399 8.50 7.24 4.03
N ALA A 400 7.23 6.99 3.75
CA ALA A 400 6.80 6.13 2.66
C ALA A 400 7.17 6.72 1.29
N ALA A 401 7.03 8.02 1.09
CA ALA A 401 7.35 8.69 -0.18
C ALA A 401 8.81 8.48 -0.61
N VAL A 402 9.73 8.33 0.34
CA VAL A 402 11.15 8.05 0.07
C VAL A 402 11.49 6.55 0.07
N GLY A 403 10.52 5.66 0.24
CA GLY A 403 10.76 4.22 0.33
C GLY A 403 11.30 3.75 1.67
N GLY A 404 11.38 4.65 2.67
CA GLY A 404 12.03 4.41 3.95
C GLY A 404 11.11 4.00 5.09
N LEU A 405 9.79 3.90 4.88
CA LEU A 405 8.86 3.55 5.96
C LEU A 405 9.08 2.13 6.44
N GLN A 406 9.40 2.00 7.73
CA GLN A 406 9.64 0.73 8.41
C GLN A 406 8.70 0.57 9.61
N PRO A 407 8.48 -0.66 10.12
CA PRO A 407 7.71 -0.89 11.34
C PRO A 407 8.23 -0.11 12.54
N ALA A 408 9.55 0.14 12.63
CA ALA A 408 10.17 0.93 13.69
C ALA A 408 9.71 2.41 13.69
N ASP A 409 9.44 2.99 12.51
CA ASP A 409 8.92 4.37 12.43
C ASP A 409 7.51 4.47 13.03
N VAL A 410 6.71 3.42 12.81
CA VAL A 410 5.36 3.31 13.37
C VAL A 410 5.40 3.07 14.86
N GLU A 411 6.34 2.24 15.33
CA GLU A 411 6.56 2.04 16.76
C GLU A 411 6.95 3.35 17.43
N ALA A 412 7.82 4.15 16.82
CA ALA A 412 8.17 5.48 17.31
C ALA A 412 6.94 6.39 17.42
N VAL A 413 6.07 6.43 16.39
CA VAL A 413 4.80 7.17 16.46
C VAL A 413 3.87 6.59 17.52
N SER A 414 3.79 5.27 17.65
CA SER A 414 2.99 4.58 18.66
C SER A 414 3.44 4.95 20.08
N GLN A 415 4.75 5.04 20.33
CA GLN A 415 5.31 5.47 21.62
C GLN A 415 4.98 6.94 21.92
N VAL A 416 5.01 7.81 20.91
CA VAL A 416 4.61 9.22 21.05
C VAL A 416 3.15 9.35 21.47
N ILE A 417 2.26 8.47 20.97
CA ILE A 417 0.83 8.42 21.32
C ILE A 417 0.63 7.85 22.73
N SER A 418 1.28 6.70 23.04
CA SER A 418 0.99 5.87 24.22
C SER A 418 1.87 6.16 25.44
N ALA A 419 2.96 6.89 25.32
CA ALA A 419 3.84 7.18 26.45
C ALA A 419 3.09 8.00 27.51
N ARG A 420 2.85 7.42 28.70
CA ARG A 420 2.20 8.04 29.88
C ARG A 420 3.05 9.11 30.51
#